data_3b0c9c77ca82be42965f7269a04b45aa
#
_entry.id   3b0c9c77ca82be42965f7269a04b45aa
#
_cell.length_a   1.000
_cell.length_b   1.000
_cell.length_c   1.000
_cell.angle_alpha   90.00
_cell.angle_beta   90.00
_cell.angle_gamma   90.00
#
_symmetry.space_group_name_H-M   'P 1'
#
loop_
_entity.id
_entity.type
_entity.pdbx_description
1 polymer ?
#
loop_
_entity_poly.entity_id
_entity_poly.type
_entity_poly.pdbx_seq_one_letter_code
_entity_poly.pdbx_strand_id
1 'polypeptide(L)'
;MGGAIARGLIKSGMCRPEDLICTAKSEATRSKIREYDAAIRTGSNNGAAAAEADVIILAVKPWHVTEVMGEICPGLDLGRQIIVSVAAGVTLNDLEQLAGTPSLEERVGGRSFPFFRAIPNTAVEVLCGVTFIAQHGATEEQIGLVCRLFSALGYALVVDEKLMSAGTALASCGIAFAMRYIRAAMEGGVELGFRPEEAARIVEHTVKGAATLLLESGAHPEAEIDKVTTAGGITIKGLNAMEKAGFTAAVIDGLKAANV
;
A
#
# COMPACT_ATOMS: atom_id res chain seq x y z
N MET A 1 -1.68 7.18 5.92
CA MET A 1 -1.17 6.71 4.62
C MET A 1 -0.36 7.80 3.91
N GLY A 2 -0.89 9.00 3.59
CA GLY A 2 -0.18 10.03 2.83
C GLY A 2 1.21 10.38 3.37
N GLY A 3 1.34 10.56 4.70
CA GLY A 3 2.66 10.79 5.31
C GLY A 3 3.64 9.61 5.17
N ALA A 4 3.15 8.37 5.21
CA ALA A 4 3.99 7.19 4.97
C ALA A 4 4.50 7.14 3.52
N ILE A 5 3.64 7.45 2.54
CA ILE A 5 4.01 7.56 1.13
C ILE A 5 5.07 8.66 0.95
N ALA A 6 4.84 9.86 1.47
CA ALA A 6 5.78 10.99 1.34
C ALA A 6 7.15 10.65 1.93
N ARG A 7 7.20 10.12 3.16
CA ARG A 7 8.46 9.69 3.79
C ARG A 7 9.14 8.55 3.03
N GLY A 8 8.36 7.60 2.54
CA GLY A 8 8.87 6.49 1.74
C GLY A 8 9.51 6.97 0.43
N LEU A 9 8.87 7.89 -0.29
CA LEU A 9 9.39 8.46 -1.55
C LEU A 9 10.71 9.21 -1.33
N ILE A 10 10.85 9.96 -0.24
CA ILE A 10 12.11 10.61 0.13
C ILE A 10 13.17 9.55 0.49
N LYS A 11 12.82 8.61 1.36
CA LYS A 11 13.74 7.57 1.85
C LYS A 11 14.27 6.68 0.73
N SER A 12 13.46 6.42 -0.29
CA SER A 12 13.86 5.64 -1.47
C SER A 12 14.72 6.43 -2.47
N GLY A 13 14.82 7.76 -2.31
CA GLY A 13 15.47 8.66 -3.27
C GLY A 13 14.64 8.91 -4.55
N MET A 14 13.37 8.49 -4.57
CA MET A 14 12.48 8.70 -5.73
C MET A 14 12.09 10.17 -5.91
N CYS A 15 11.94 10.91 -4.81
CA CYS A 15 11.66 12.34 -4.79
C CYS A 15 12.61 13.03 -3.80
N ARG A 16 13.00 14.27 -4.11
CA ARG A 16 13.64 15.14 -3.14
C ARG A 16 12.55 15.78 -2.26
N PRO A 17 12.85 16.15 -1.00
CA PRO A 17 11.87 16.78 -0.12
C PRO A 17 11.20 18.02 -0.72
N GLU A 18 11.95 18.87 -1.42
CA GLU A 18 11.46 20.07 -2.08
C GLU A 18 10.52 19.82 -3.27
N ASP A 19 10.53 18.61 -3.85
CA ASP A 19 9.62 18.22 -4.92
C ASP A 19 8.22 17.83 -4.39
N LEU A 20 8.07 17.70 -3.06
CA LEU A 20 6.82 17.32 -2.42
C LEU A 20 6.06 18.52 -1.87
N ILE A 21 4.75 18.57 -2.18
CA ILE A 21 3.81 19.48 -1.57
C ILE A 21 2.78 18.64 -0.81
N CYS A 22 2.75 18.77 0.51
CA CYS A 22 1.83 18.04 1.36
C CYS A 22 0.78 18.98 1.95
N THR A 23 -0.48 18.77 1.60
CA THR A 23 -1.59 19.55 2.16
C THR A 23 -2.27 18.81 3.30
N ALA A 24 -2.68 19.56 4.33
CA ALA A 24 -3.52 19.05 5.40
C ALA A 24 -4.31 20.20 6.04
N LYS A 25 -5.56 19.93 6.48
CA LYS A 25 -6.42 20.92 7.15
C LYS A 25 -5.80 21.39 8.48
N SER A 26 -5.26 20.48 9.30
CA SER A 26 -4.74 20.84 10.61
C SER A 26 -3.26 21.24 10.57
N GLU A 27 -2.92 22.31 11.32
CA GLU A 27 -1.53 22.74 11.50
C GLU A 27 -0.68 21.64 12.18
N ALA A 28 -1.25 20.91 13.13
CA ALA A 28 -0.57 19.81 13.81
C ALA A 28 -0.09 18.73 12.83
N THR A 29 -0.86 18.43 11.77
CA THR A 29 -0.44 17.48 10.73
C THR A 29 0.68 18.07 9.87
N ARG A 30 0.58 19.35 9.47
CA ARG A 30 1.61 20.03 8.70
C ARG A 30 2.93 20.14 9.47
N SER A 31 2.87 20.46 10.78
CA SER A 31 4.07 20.50 11.65
C SER A 31 4.78 19.16 11.70
N LYS A 32 4.06 18.04 11.88
CA LYS A 32 4.66 16.70 11.86
C LYS A 32 5.36 16.36 10.54
N ILE A 33 4.85 16.87 9.42
CA ILE A 33 5.50 16.68 8.11
C ILE A 33 6.82 17.49 8.07
N ARG A 34 6.80 18.75 8.48
CA ARG A 34 8.00 19.61 8.55
C ARG A 34 9.02 19.16 9.58
N GLU A 35 8.57 18.53 10.68
CA GLU A 35 9.46 17.90 11.67
C GLU A 35 10.25 16.73 11.07
N TYR A 36 9.66 15.99 10.13
CA TYR A 36 10.36 14.93 9.42
C TYR A 36 11.41 15.50 8.46
N ASP A 37 11.03 16.49 7.64
CA ASP A 37 11.94 17.22 6.75
C ASP A 37 11.37 18.61 6.46
N ALA A 38 12.15 19.65 6.82
CA ALA A 38 11.73 21.05 6.68
C ALA A 38 11.68 21.53 5.23
N ALA A 39 12.29 20.82 4.29
CA ALA A 39 12.27 21.15 2.87
C ALA A 39 10.96 20.71 2.18
N ILE A 40 10.16 19.83 2.82
CA ILE A 40 8.83 19.48 2.32
C ILE A 40 7.93 20.72 2.39
N ARG A 41 7.39 21.14 1.26
CA ARG A 41 6.43 22.23 1.21
C ARG A 41 5.08 21.78 1.80
N THR A 42 4.54 22.57 2.71
CA THR A 42 3.25 22.23 3.35
C THR A 42 2.25 23.37 3.22
N GLY A 43 0.97 23.02 3.06
CA GLY A 43 -0.11 23.99 2.91
C GLY A 43 -1.47 23.47 3.36
N SER A 44 -2.49 24.35 3.32
CA SER A 44 -3.90 24.00 3.56
C SER A 44 -4.78 24.18 2.31
N ASN A 45 -4.23 24.71 1.22
CA ASN A 45 -4.97 24.95 -0.01
C ASN A 45 -4.65 23.83 -1.01
N ASN A 46 -5.61 22.92 -1.22
CA ASN A 46 -5.47 21.78 -2.13
C ASN A 46 -5.40 22.22 -3.60
N GLY A 47 -6.20 23.22 -4.00
CA GLY A 47 -6.20 23.72 -5.38
C GLY A 47 -4.86 24.35 -5.78
N ALA A 48 -4.27 25.18 -4.90
CA ALA A 48 -2.97 25.77 -5.16
C ALA A 48 -1.86 24.73 -5.28
N ALA A 49 -1.84 23.72 -4.37
CA ALA A 49 -0.87 22.65 -4.43
C ALA A 49 -1.04 21.78 -5.68
N ALA A 50 -2.27 21.46 -6.05
CA ALA A 50 -2.57 20.67 -7.24
C ALA A 50 -2.13 21.36 -8.54
N ALA A 51 -2.31 22.68 -8.64
CA ALA A 51 -1.91 23.43 -9.84
C ALA A 51 -0.40 23.33 -10.16
N GLU A 52 0.44 23.15 -9.14
CA GLU A 52 1.89 23.00 -9.28
C GLU A 52 2.35 21.56 -9.51
N ALA A 53 1.54 20.56 -9.12
CA ALA A 53 1.94 19.16 -9.12
C ALA A 53 1.76 18.49 -10.48
N ASP A 54 2.61 17.50 -10.81
CA ASP A 54 2.42 16.59 -11.94
C ASP A 54 1.62 15.36 -11.54
N VAL A 55 1.83 14.86 -10.32
CA VAL A 55 1.10 13.72 -9.76
C VAL A 55 0.41 14.14 -8.47
N ILE A 56 -0.90 13.99 -8.42
CA ILE A 56 -1.74 14.38 -7.30
C ILE A 56 -2.18 13.09 -6.59
N ILE A 57 -1.75 12.90 -5.33
CA ILE A 57 -2.11 11.72 -4.54
C ILE A 57 -3.21 12.10 -3.54
N LEU A 58 -4.42 11.60 -3.74
CA LEU A 58 -5.55 11.79 -2.84
C LEU A 58 -5.42 10.82 -1.65
N ALA A 59 -4.79 11.29 -0.58
CA ALA A 59 -4.53 10.50 0.63
C ALA A 59 -5.43 10.91 1.80
N VAL A 60 -6.65 11.29 1.50
CA VAL A 60 -7.68 11.67 2.48
C VAL A 60 -8.60 10.50 2.82
N LYS A 61 -9.44 10.66 3.84
CA LYS A 61 -10.50 9.70 4.13
C LYS A 61 -11.55 9.70 3.01
N PRO A 62 -12.19 8.56 2.70
CA PRO A 62 -13.14 8.44 1.57
C PRO A 62 -14.19 9.55 1.52
N TRP A 63 -14.77 9.91 2.66
CA TRP A 63 -15.81 10.94 2.77
C TRP A 63 -15.32 12.38 2.51
N HIS A 64 -14.01 12.60 2.38
CA HIS A 64 -13.43 13.89 2.00
C HIS A 64 -13.02 13.96 0.53
N VAL A 65 -13.12 12.86 -0.22
CA VAL A 65 -12.67 12.83 -1.62
C VAL A 65 -13.48 13.79 -2.47
N THR A 66 -14.81 13.80 -2.32
CA THR A 66 -15.71 14.72 -3.06
C THR A 66 -15.35 16.19 -2.81
N GLU A 67 -15.10 16.56 -1.56
CA GLU A 67 -14.71 17.93 -1.18
C GLU A 67 -13.38 18.31 -1.85
N VAL A 68 -12.36 17.44 -1.73
CA VAL A 68 -11.02 17.70 -2.28
C VAL A 68 -11.05 17.73 -3.80
N MET A 69 -11.78 16.83 -4.45
CA MET A 69 -11.94 16.86 -5.91
C MET A 69 -12.59 18.17 -6.36
N GLY A 70 -13.62 18.67 -5.66
CA GLY A 70 -14.23 19.97 -5.97
C GLY A 70 -13.26 21.17 -5.85
N GLU A 71 -12.28 21.08 -4.94
CA GLU A 71 -11.26 22.12 -4.76
C GLU A 71 -10.16 22.09 -5.83
N ILE A 72 -9.78 20.90 -6.32
CA ILE A 72 -8.65 20.74 -7.26
C ILE A 72 -9.09 20.77 -8.73
N CYS A 73 -10.24 20.20 -9.09
CA CYS A 73 -10.69 20.07 -10.48
C CYS A 73 -10.71 21.37 -11.30
N PRO A 74 -11.13 22.53 -10.74
CA PRO A 74 -11.15 23.77 -11.53
C PRO A 74 -9.79 24.24 -12.03
N GLY A 75 -8.69 23.82 -11.39
CA GLY A 75 -7.32 24.23 -11.71
C GLY A 75 -6.47 23.17 -12.41
N LEU A 76 -7.03 21.99 -12.72
CA LEU A 76 -6.26 20.89 -13.30
C LEU A 76 -5.84 21.16 -14.76
N ASP A 77 -4.60 20.82 -15.04
CA ASP A 77 -4.07 20.70 -16.41
C ASP A 77 -4.16 19.23 -16.86
N LEU A 78 -5.22 18.92 -17.60
CA LEU A 78 -5.58 17.58 -18.05
C LEU A 78 -4.60 16.99 -19.08
N GLY A 79 -3.74 17.81 -19.67
CA GLY A 79 -2.68 17.36 -20.59
C GLY A 79 -1.41 16.85 -19.87
N ARG A 80 -1.25 17.21 -18.60
CA ARG A 80 -0.02 16.98 -17.83
C ARG A 80 -0.25 16.14 -16.55
N GLN A 81 -1.32 16.39 -15.85
CA GLN A 81 -1.51 15.90 -14.48
C GLN A 81 -2.15 14.51 -14.42
N ILE A 82 -1.80 13.78 -13.37
CA ILE A 82 -2.30 12.45 -13.04
C ILE A 82 -2.91 12.51 -11.65
N ILE A 83 -4.10 11.91 -11.45
CA ILE A 83 -4.70 11.72 -10.12
C ILE A 83 -4.59 10.27 -9.70
N VAL A 84 -4.02 10.05 -8.52
CA VAL A 84 -3.90 8.75 -7.86
C VAL A 84 -4.67 8.79 -6.55
N SER A 85 -5.77 8.04 -6.43
CA SER A 85 -6.50 7.91 -5.17
C SER A 85 -5.97 6.74 -4.36
N VAL A 86 -5.62 6.99 -3.10
CA VAL A 86 -5.34 5.93 -2.10
C VAL A 86 -6.45 5.85 -1.05
N ALA A 87 -7.61 6.45 -1.32
CA ALA A 87 -8.78 6.39 -0.47
C ALA A 87 -9.48 5.03 -0.60
N ALA A 88 -9.63 4.31 0.51
CA ALA A 88 -10.29 3.01 0.51
C ALA A 88 -11.77 3.14 0.12
N GLY A 89 -12.27 2.22 -0.71
CA GLY A 89 -13.68 2.18 -1.11
C GLY A 89 -14.11 3.19 -2.18
N VAL A 90 -13.23 4.10 -2.63
CA VAL A 90 -13.50 5.01 -3.75
C VAL A 90 -13.06 4.34 -5.05
N THR A 91 -14.00 4.10 -5.96
CA THR A 91 -13.76 3.42 -7.24
C THR A 91 -13.23 4.39 -8.32
N LEU A 92 -12.69 3.85 -9.41
CA LEU A 92 -12.33 4.64 -10.58
C LEU A 92 -13.56 5.35 -11.17
N ASN A 93 -14.72 4.67 -11.21
CA ASN A 93 -15.96 5.26 -11.64
C ASN A 93 -16.42 6.43 -10.74
N ASP A 94 -16.25 6.32 -9.42
CA ASP A 94 -16.55 7.43 -8.50
C ASP A 94 -15.66 8.63 -8.79
N LEU A 95 -14.36 8.41 -9.01
CA LEU A 95 -13.41 9.49 -9.36
C LEU A 95 -13.78 10.15 -10.69
N GLU A 96 -14.14 9.37 -11.69
CA GLU A 96 -14.57 9.87 -12.99
C GLU A 96 -15.85 10.68 -12.88
N GLN A 97 -16.85 10.22 -12.14
CA GLN A 97 -18.08 10.96 -11.87
C GLN A 97 -17.82 12.28 -11.12
N LEU A 98 -16.92 12.28 -10.14
CA LEU A 98 -16.55 13.49 -9.40
C LEU A 98 -15.79 14.50 -10.27
N ALA A 99 -15.05 14.02 -11.25
CA ALA A 99 -14.33 14.84 -12.22
C ALA A 99 -15.19 15.21 -13.42
N GLY A 100 -16.21 14.43 -13.73
CA GLY A 100 -17.12 14.54 -14.87
C GLY A 100 -18.16 15.64 -14.76
N THR A 101 -17.82 16.75 -14.13
CA THR A 101 -18.56 17.99 -14.36
C THR A 101 -18.39 18.40 -15.83
N PRO A 102 -19.43 18.93 -16.52
CA PRO A 102 -19.38 19.31 -17.95
C PRO A 102 -18.15 20.13 -18.34
N SER A 103 -17.58 20.88 -17.39
CA SER A 103 -16.34 21.65 -17.57
C SER A 103 -15.08 20.83 -17.84
N LEU A 104 -15.00 19.54 -17.42
CA LEU A 104 -13.82 18.69 -17.63
C LEU A 104 -13.90 17.94 -18.97
N GLU A 105 -15.07 17.43 -19.35
CA GLU A 105 -15.30 16.83 -20.67
C GLU A 105 -15.07 17.83 -21.79
N GLU A 106 -15.52 19.08 -21.62
CA GLU A 106 -15.29 20.15 -22.58
C GLU A 106 -13.80 20.53 -22.71
N ARG A 107 -13.02 20.47 -21.62
CA ARG A 107 -11.60 20.81 -21.62
C ARG A 107 -10.71 19.74 -22.27
N VAL A 108 -11.09 18.48 -22.23
CA VAL A 108 -10.26 17.36 -22.74
C VAL A 108 -10.61 16.96 -24.16
N GLY A 109 -11.57 17.63 -24.80
CA GLY A 109 -11.98 17.28 -26.17
C GLY A 109 -12.43 15.84 -26.32
N GLY A 110 -13.20 15.32 -25.33
CA GLY A 110 -13.73 13.97 -25.31
C GLY A 110 -12.72 12.89 -24.87
N ARG A 111 -11.56 13.26 -24.32
CA ARG A 111 -10.62 12.29 -23.73
C ARG A 111 -10.89 12.12 -22.23
N SER A 112 -10.93 10.88 -21.75
CA SER A 112 -11.00 10.57 -20.33
C SER A 112 -9.74 11.07 -19.61
N PHE A 113 -9.91 11.65 -18.42
CA PHE A 113 -8.79 12.01 -17.56
C PHE A 113 -8.14 10.73 -16.96
N PRO A 114 -6.80 10.66 -16.87
CA PRO A 114 -6.13 9.49 -16.32
C PRO A 114 -6.31 9.42 -14.81
N PHE A 115 -7.17 8.52 -14.36
CA PHE A 115 -7.35 8.19 -12.96
C PHE A 115 -6.64 6.90 -12.60
N PHE A 116 -6.02 6.93 -11.43
CA PHE A 116 -5.44 5.75 -10.80
C PHE A 116 -6.06 5.56 -9.42
N ARG A 117 -6.30 4.29 -9.11
CA ARG A 117 -6.62 3.85 -7.77
C ARG A 117 -5.46 2.99 -7.27
N ALA A 118 -4.86 3.35 -6.15
CA ALA A 118 -3.76 2.61 -5.56
C ALA A 118 -4.13 2.19 -4.14
N ILE A 119 -3.84 0.94 -3.78
CA ILE A 119 -4.06 0.41 -2.43
C ILE A 119 -2.70 -0.04 -1.86
N PRO A 120 -1.93 0.88 -1.26
CA PRO A 120 -0.72 0.54 -0.54
C PRO A 120 -1.05 -0.01 0.86
N ASN A 121 -0.22 -0.91 1.37
CA ASN A 121 -0.25 -1.28 2.77
C ASN A 121 0.73 -0.43 3.61
N THR A 122 0.70 -0.58 4.93
CA THR A 122 1.49 0.26 5.85
C THR A 122 3.00 0.07 5.73
N ALA A 123 3.47 -1.04 5.17
CA ALA A 123 4.90 -1.34 5.02
C ALA A 123 5.60 -0.45 3.96
N VAL A 124 4.86 0.40 3.22
CA VAL A 124 5.44 1.44 2.35
C VAL A 124 6.38 2.38 3.11
N GLU A 125 6.16 2.59 4.41
CA GLU A 125 7.00 3.43 5.26
C GLU A 125 8.42 2.87 5.44
N VAL A 126 8.58 1.55 5.30
CA VAL A 126 9.86 0.84 5.39
C VAL A 126 10.33 0.29 4.05
N LEU A 127 9.76 0.74 2.94
CA LEU A 127 10.05 0.35 1.56
C LEU A 127 9.85 -1.16 1.28
N CYS A 128 8.97 -1.79 2.04
CA CYS A 128 8.57 -3.19 1.90
C CYS A 128 7.05 -3.31 1.68
N GLY A 129 6.44 -2.26 1.18
CA GLY A 129 5.00 -2.24 0.93
C GLY A 129 4.60 -3.08 -0.26
N VAL A 130 3.31 -3.45 -0.30
CA VAL A 130 2.65 -3.96 -1.50
C VAL A 130 1.60 -2.96 -1.90
N THR A 131 1.59 -2.57 -3.19
CA THR A 131 0.62 -1.63 -3.74
C THR A 131 -0.05 -2.24 -4.97
N PHE A 132 -1.36 -2.41 -4.91
CA PHE A 132 -2.17 -2.71 -6.10
C PHE A 132 -2.56 -1.41 -6.79
N ILE A 133 -2.48 -1.39 -8.11
CA ILE A 133 -2.78 -0.22 -8.93
C ILE A 133 -3.82 -0.62 -9.97
N ALA A 134 -4.94 0.09 -10.03
CA ALA A 134 -5.89 0.04 -11.12
C ALA A 134 -5.94 1.42 -11.81
N GLN A 135 -6.29 1.45 -13.09
CA GLN A 135 -6.29 2.70 -13.85
C GLN A 135 -7.45 2.77 -14.85
N HIS A 136 -7.83 3.99 -15.23
CA HIS A 136 -8.75 4.30 -16.31
C HIS A 136 -8.23 5.49 -17.11
N GLY A 137 -8.25 5.37 -18.43
CA GLY A 137 -7.87 6.47 -19.35
C GLY A 137 -6.38 6.83 -19.40
N ALA A 138 -5.50 6.08 -18.73
CA ALA A 138 -4.07 6.36 -18.67
C ALA A 138 -3.31 5.82 -19.88
N THR A 139 -2.27 6.53 -20.29
CA THR A 139 -1.29 6.05 -21.28
C THR A 139 -0.28 5.10 -20.62
N GLU A 140 0.41 4.28 -21.43
CA GLU A 140 1.49 3.38 -20.95
C GLU A 140 2.59 4.15 -20.21
N GLU A 141 2.91 5.37 -20.62
CA GLU A 141 3.89 6.23 -19.95
C GLU A 141 3.42 6.64 -18.54
N GLN A 142 2.15 7.02 -18.42
CA GLN A 142 1.54 7.37 -17.13
C GLN A 142 1.44 6.17 -16.20
N ILE A 143 1.05 4.99 -16.73
CA ILE A 143 1.07 3.73 -15.99
C ILE A 143 2.48 3.44 -15.49
N GLY A 144 3.48 3.52 -16.37
CA GLY A 144 4.89 3.34 -16.02
C GLY A 144 5.38 4.32 -14.94
N LEU A 145 4.96 5.58 -14.99
CA LEU A 145 5.31 6.58 -13.96
C LEU A 145 4.73 6.20 -12.59
N VAL A 146 3.43 5.90 -12.53
CA VAL A 146 2.75 5.52 -11.27
C VAL A 146 3.34 4.22 -10.71
N CYS A 147 3.62 3.23 -11.57
CA CYS A 147 4.31 2.01 -11.18
C CYS A 147 5.68 2.29 -10.58
N ARG A 148 6.50 3.14 -11.19
CA ARG A 148 7.83 3.50 -10.64
C ARG A 148 7.70 4.18 -9.27
N LEU A 149 6.76 5.10 -9.09
CA LEU A 149 6.52 5.77 -7.81
C LEU A 149 6.23 4.76 -6.68
N PHE A 150 5.32 3.83 -6.93
CA PHE A 150 4.94 2.85 -5.90
C PHE A 150 5.94 1.70 -5.77
N SER A 151 6.66 1.33 -6.84
CA SER A 151 7.75 0.34 -6.76
C SER A 151 8.93 0.83 -5.92
N ALA A 152 9.15 2.14 -5.85
CA ALA A 152 10.12 2.72 -4.92
C ALA A 152 9.75 2.52 -3.44
N LEU A 153 8.48 2.17 -3.15
CA LEU A 153 7.97 1.90 -1.81
C LEU A 153 7.85 0.40 -1.48
N GLY A 154 8.23 -0.48 -2.44
CA GLY A 154 8.14 -1.93 -2.31
C GLY A 154 7.69 -2.59 -3.61
N TYR A 155 6.77 -3.54 -3.56
CA TYR A 155 6.23 -4.24 -4.72
C TYR A 155 4.95 -3.57 -5.23
N ALA A 156 4.93 -3.14 -6.48
CA ALA A 156 3.76 -2.56 -7.12
C ALA A 156 3.26 -3.45 -8.27
N LEU A 157 1.95 -3.65 -8.34
CA LEU A 157 1.30 -4.50 -9.34
C LEU A 157 0.08 -3.81 -9.94
N VAL A 158 0.06 -3.69 -11.27
CA VAL A 158 -1.14 -3.24 -12.00
C VAL A 158 -2.11 -4.41 -12.11
N VAL A 159 -3.36 -4.18 -11.74
CA VAL A 159 -4.43 -5.19 -11.73
C VAL A 159 -5.72 -4.60 -12.29
N ASP A 160 -6.63 -5.47 -12.71
CA ASP A 160 -8.02 -5.11 -12.98
C ASP A 160 -8.67 -4.60 -11.66
N GLU A 161 -9.46 -3.53 -11.73
CA GLU A 161 -10.08 -2.93 -10.55
C GLU A 161 -10.92 -3.93 -9.74
N LYS A 162 -11.53 -4.93 -10.37
CA LYS A 162 -12.29 -5.98 -9.69
C LYS A 162 -11.45 -6.81 -8.69
N LEU A 163 -10.12 -6.81 -8.83
CA LEU A 163 -9.19 -7.50 -7.92
C LEU A 163 -8.74 -6.62 -6.74
N MET A 164 -9.11 -5.34 -6.70
CA MET A 164 -8.64 -4.43 -5.65
C MET A 164 -9.11 -4.82 -4.25
N SER A 165 -10.35 -5.37 -4.13
CA SER A 165 -10.86 -5.87 -2.84
C SER A 165 -10.07 -7.10 -2.38
N ALA A 166 -9.88 -8.08 -3.26
CA ALA A 166 -9.07 -9.26 -2.97
C ALA A 166 -7.61 -8.89 -2.64
N GLY A 167 -7.04 -7.93 -3.37
CA GLY A 167 -5.71 -7.37 -3.08
C GLY A 167 -5.64 -6.70 -1.70
N THR A 168 -6.70 -5.98 -1.31
CA THR A 168 -6.81 -5.39 0.03
C THR A 168 -6.79 -6.46 1.11
N ALA A 169 -7.59 -7.52 0.95
CA ALA A 169 -7.61 -8.65 1.88
C ALA A 169 -6.23 -9.32 1.98
N LEU A 170 -5.59 -9.58 0.81
CA LEU A 170 -4.32 -10.31 0.75
C LEU A 170 -3.13 -9.50 1.30
N ALA A 171 -3.00 -8.23 0.97
CA ALA A 171 -1.83 -7.43 1.32
C ALA A 171 -2.07 -6.45 2.47
N SER A 172 -3.17 -5.69 2.47
CA SER A 172 -3.41 -4.70 3.52
C SER A 172 -3.88 -5.35 4.82
N CYS A 173 -4.88 -6.25 4.76
CA CYS A 173 -5.28 -7.06 5.92
C CYS A 173 -4.23 -8.13 6.22
N GLY A 174 -3.58 -8.68 5.20
CA GLY A 174 -2.52 -9.68 5.32
C GLY A 174 -1.37 -9.28 6.25
N ILE A 175 -1.02 -7.98 6.32
CA ILE A 175 -0.06 -7.46 7.32
C ILE A 175 -0.50 -7.82 8.75
N ALA A 176 -1.78 -7.61 9.08
CA ALA A 176 -2.29 -7.93 10.40
C ALA A 176 -2.32 -9.45 10.66
N PHE A 177 -2.60 -10.26 9.63
CA PHE A 177 -2.60 -11.72 9.75
C PHE A 177 -1.18 -12.26 9.95
N ALA A 178 -0.19 -11.73 9.24
CA ALA A 178 1.23 -12.04 9.46
C ALA A 178 1.68 -11.64 10.88
N MET A 179 1.29 -10.45 11.35
CA MET A 179 1.58 -10.01 12.72
C MET A 179 0.89 -10.89 13.76
N ARG A 180 -0.31 -11.43 13.49
CA ARG A 180 -0.99 -12.39 14.38
C ARG A 180 -0.22 -13.71 14.48
N TYR A 181 0.32 -14.22 13.36
CA TYR A 181 1.22 -15.36 13.36
C TYR A 181 2.48 -15.08 14.20
N ILE A 182 3.15 -13.94 13.93
CA ILE A 182 4.35 -13.53 14.69
C ILE A 182 4.03 -13.49 16.18
N ARG A 183 2.92 -12.90 16.60
CA ARG A 183 2.52 -12.83 18.00
C ARG A 183 2.32 -14.21 18.61
N ALA A 184 1.61 -15.12 17.94
CA ALA A 184 1.41 -16.48 18.42
C ALA A 184 2.72 -17.25 18.55
N ALA A 185 3.61 -17.12 17.58
CA ALA A 185 4.93 -17.75 17.63
C ALA A 185 5.82 -17.19 18.76
N MET A 186 5.72 -15.88 19.05
CA MET A 186 6.38 -15.27 20.20
C MET A 186 5.87 -15.86 21.52
N GLU A 187 4.56 -16.03 21.67
CA GLU A 187 3.94 -16.65 22.88
C GLU A 187 4.45 -18.09 23.07
N GLY A 188 4.49 -18.88 21.97
CA GLY A 188 5.08 -20.22 22.00
C GLY A 188 6.57 -20.20 22.36
N GLY A 189 7.34 -19.23 21.85
CA GLY A 189 8.75 -19.06 22.22
C GLY A 189 8.94 -18.80 23.72
N VAL A 190 8.07 -18.01 24.33
CA VAL A 190 8.08 -17.75 25.77
C VAL A 190 7.75 -19.02 26.57
N GLU A 191 6.75 -19.78 26.13
CA GLU A 191 6.40 -21.08 26.74
C GLU A 191 7.56 -22.08 26.68
N LEU A 192 8.38 -22.00 25.62
CA LEU A 192 9.60 -22.80 25.44
C LEU A 192 10.80 -22.30 26.25
N GLY A 193 10.67 -21.17 26.99
CA GLY A 193 11.67 -20.70 27.94
C GLY A 193 12.51 -19.49 27.45
N PHE A 194 12.25 -18.92 26.27
CA PHE A 194 12.89 -17.68 25.85
C PHE A 194 12.30 -16.47 26.56
N ARG A 195 13.11 -15.44 26.78
CA ARG A 195 12.58 -14.15 27.24
C ARG A 195 11.70 -13.53 26.14
N PRO A 196 10.65 -12.77 26.50
CA PRO A 196 9.74 -12.17 25.50
C PRO A 196 10.43 -11.38 24.39
N GLU A 197 11.46 -10.60 24.74
CA GLU A 197 12.22 -9.79 23.78
C GLU A 197 13.08 -10.64 22.84
N GLU A 198 13.64 -11.73 23.34
CA GLU A 198 14.42 -12.70 22.56
C GLU A 198 13.50 -13.46 21.60
N ALA A 199 12.37 -13.95 22.09
CA ALA A 199 11.35 -14.62 21.28
C ALA A 199 10.86 -13.72 20.16
N ALA A 200 10.61 -12.43 20.43
CA ALA A 200 10.21 -11.46 19.43
C ALA A 200 11.25 -11.38 18.30
N ARG A 201 12.50 -11.11 18.62
CA ARG A 201 13.58 -10.96 17.63
C ARG A 201 13.79 -12.24 16.81
N ILE A 202 13.77 -13.39 17.46
CA ILE A 202 13.93 -14.69 16.79
C ILE A 202 12.83 -14.89 15.76
N VAL A 203 11.57 -14.70 16.15
CA VAL A 203 10.42 -14.92 15.26
C VAL A 203 10.42 -13.92 14.10
N GLU A 204 10.67 -12.62 14.37
CA GLU A 204 10.74 -11.57 13.32
C GLU A 204 11.79 -11.91 12.27
N HIS A 205 13.00 -12.31 12.68
CA HIS A 205 14.06 -12.71 11.76
C HIS A 205 13.75 -14.03 11.03
N THR A 206 13.10 -14.98 11.68
CA THR A 206 12.69 -16.24 11.04
C THR A 206 11.66 -16.00 9.95
N VAL A 207 10.62 -15.18 10.21
CA VAL A 207 9.59 -14.86 9.22
C VAL A 207 10.20 -14.07 8.06
N LYS A 208 11.05 -13.08 8.34
CA LYS A 208 11.79 -12.34 7.32
C LYS A 208 12.64 -13.29 6.47
N GLY A 209 13.38 -14.22 7.09
CA GLY A 209 14.20 -15.20 6.39
C GLY A 209 13.38 -16.11 5.47
N ALA A 210 12.26 -16.64 5.96
CA ALA A 210 11.36 -17.47 5.17
C ALA A 210 10.79 -16.74 3.94
N ALA A 211 10.33 -15.49 4.13
CA ALA A 211 9.84 -14.67 3.02
C ALA A 211 10.95 -14.36 2.01
N THR A 212 12.16 -14.02 2.48
CA THR A 212 13.31 -13.73 1.62
C THR A 212 13.73 -14.96 0.81
N LEU A 213 13.78 -16.15 1.42
CA LEU A 213 14.08 -17.40 0.70
C LEU A 213 13.11 -17.63 -0.48
N LEU A 214 11.81 -17.43 -0.27
CA LEU A 214 10.81 -17.58 -1.33
C LEU A 214 10.96 -16.53 -2.43
N LEU A 215 11.21 -15.26 -2.05
CA LEU A 215 11.39 -14.17 -3.02
C LEU A 215 12.63 -14.35 -3.90
N GLU A 216 13.73 -14.85 -3.33
CA GLU A 216 14.99 -15.04 -4.04
C GLU A 216 15.01 -16.34 -4.87
N SER A 217 14.44 -17.43 -4.33
CA SER A 217 14.42 -18.71 -5.03
C SER A 217 13.34 -18.80 -6.11
N GLY A 218 12.23 -18.07 -5.94
CA GLY A 218 11.00 -18.25 -6.72
C GLY A 218 10.36 -19.64 -6.57
N ALA A 219 10.80 -20.43 -5.61
CA ALA A 219 10.31 -21.78 -5.38
C ALA A 219 8.91 -21.81 -4.78
N HIS A 220 8.20 -22.92 -4.98
CA HIS A 220 6.94 -23.15 -4.32
C HIS A 220 7.16 -23.32 -2.80
N PRO A 221 6.31 -22.74 -1.91
CA PRO A 221 6.47 -22.85 -0.46
C PRO A 221 6.67 -24.28 0.05
N GLU A 222 5.92 -25.26 -0.47
CA GLU A 222 6.07 -26.66 -0.06
C GLU A 222 7.45 -27.23 -0.40
N ALA A 223 8.07 -26.81 -1.50
CA ALA A 223 9.43 -27.25 -1.82
C ALA A 223 10.48 -26.72 -0.83
N GLU A 224 10.29 -25.51 -0.29
CA GLU A 224 11.16 -24.96 0.75
C GLU A 224 10.87 -25.61 2.12
N ILE A 225 9.61 -25.96 2.42
CA ILE A 225 9.23 -26.72 3.61
C ILE A 225 9.88 -28.09 3.61
N ASP A 226 9.87 -28.81 2.46
CA ASP A 226 10.48 -30.14 2.34
C ASP A 226 11.99 -30.12 2.64
N LYS A 227 12.71 -29.06 2.24
CA LYS A 227 14.16 -28.93 2.54
C LYS A 227 14.48 -28.88 4.03
N VAL A 228 13.57 -28.40 4.85
CA VAL A 228 13.75 -28.32 6.31
C VAL A 228 12.99 -29.38 7.08
N THR A 229 12.38 -30.35 6.36
CA THR A 229 11.56 -31.41 6.93
C THR A 229 12.22 -32.77 6.71
N THR A 230 12.88 -33.30 7.74
CA THR A 230 13.55 -34.59 7.71
C THR A 230 12.66 -35.70 8.22
N ALA A 231 12.92 -36.97 7.78
CA ALA A 231 12.21 -38.15 8.23
C ALA A 231 12.28 -38.31 9.77
N GLY A 232 11.12 -38.36 10.42
CA GLY A 232 11.02 -38.43 11.89
C GLY A 232 11.42 -37.15 12.65
N GLY A 233 11.78 -36.10 11.95
CA GLY A 233 12.24 -34.84 12.52
C GLY A 233 11.18 -34.06 13.31
N ILE A 234 11.62 -32.99 14.00
CA ILE A 234 10.74 -32.17 14.84
C ILE A 234 9.87 -31.25 14.01
N THR A 235 10.35 -30.79 12.83
CA THR A 235 9.62 -29.86 11.95
C THR A 235 8.30 -30.48 11.48
N ILE A 236 8.32 -31.71 10.97
CA ILE A 236 7.09 -32.37 10.48
C ILE A 236 6.06 -32.59 11.61
N LYS A 237 6.53 -32.87 12.84
CA LYS A 237 5.63 -33.00 14.00
C LYS A 237 4.94 -31.69 14.32
N GLY A 238 5.67 -30.57 14.25
CA GLY A 238 5.12 -29.23 14.44
C GLY A 238 4.11 -28.87 13.37
N LEU A 239 4.45 -29.07 12.08
CA LEU A 239 3.54 -28.81 10.95
C LEU A 239 2.24 -29.61 11.08
N ASN A 240 2.33 -30.91 11.37
CA ASN A 240 1.14 -31.75 11.57
C ASN A 240 0.28 -31.31 12.76
N ALA A 241 0.89 -30.80 13.83
CA ALA A 241 0.14 -30.25 14.96
C ALA A 241 -0.58 -28.96 14.61
N MET A 242 0.05 -28.05 13.86
CA MET A 242 -0.57 -26.82 13.38
C MET A 242 -1.74 -27.11 12.42
N GLU A 243 -1.54 -28.06 11.48
CA GLU A 243 -2.59 -28.43 10.53
C GLU A 243 -3.77 -29.11 11.22
N LYS A 244 -3.52 -30.00 12.19
CA LYS A 244 -4.56 -30.58 13.05
C LYS A 244 -5.38 -29.52 13.79
N ALA A 245 -4.77 -28.39 14.16
CA ALA A 245 -5.44 -27.24 14.77
C ALA A 245 -6.18 -26.36 13.76
N GLY A 246 -6.12 -26.66 12.44
CA GLY A 246 -6.84 -25.95 11.38
C GLY A 246 -6.12 -24.71 10.87
N PHE A 247 -4.80 -24.66 10.91
CA PHE A 247 -4.03 -23.47 10.53
C PHE A 247 -4.33 -23.00 9.10
N THR A 248 -4.28 -23.91 8.12
CA THR A 248 -4.56 -23.58 6.72
C THR A 248 -5.98 -23.06 6.53
N ALA A 249 -6.98 -23.71 7.13
CA ALA A 249 -8.37 -23.28 7.07
C ALA A 249 -8.55 -21.88 7.67
N ALA A 250 -7.95 -21.61 8.84
CA ALA A 250 -8.05 -20.32 9.51
C ALA A 250 -7.47 -19.17 8.67
N VAL A 251 -6.36 -19.39 7.98
CA VAL A 251 -5.74 -18.40 7.09
C VAL A 251 -6.64 -18.12 5.88
N ILE A 252 -7.14 -19.17 5.23
CA ILE A 252 -8.02 -19.03 4.04
C ILE A 252 -9.33 -18.32 4.42
N ASP A 253 -9.97 -18.74 5.51
CA ASP A 253 -11.24 -18.17 5.95
C ASP A 253 -11.07 -16.70 6.39
N GLY A 254 -9.95 -16.36 7.03
CA GLY A 254 -9.62 -14.99 7.37
C GLY A 254 -9.49 -14.09 6.14
N LEU A 255 -8.83 -14.56 5.08
CA LEU A 255 -8.71 -13.84 3.81
C LEU A 255 -10.07 -13.67 3.12
N LYS A 256 -10.88 -14.74 3.07
CA LYS A 256 -12.23 -14.67 2.48
C LYS A 256 -13.14 -13.70 3.24
N ALA A 257 -13.11 -13.72 4.57
CA ALA A 257 -13.91 -12.82 5.40
C ALA A 257 -13.50 -11.34 5.25
N ALA A 258 -12.26 -11.06 4.87
CA ALA A 258 -11.75 -9.70 4.62
C ALA A 258 -11.99 -9.20 3.19
N ASN A 259 -12.46 -10.05 2.27
CA ASN A 259 -12.77 -9.67 0.88
C ASN A 259 -14.22 -9.22 0.77
N VAL A 260 -14.48 -7.95 0.90
CA VAL A 260 -15.81 -7.30 0.89
C VAL A 260 -16.00 -6.36 -0.30
#